data_51e110dde99199910f26a02e55401673
#
_entry.id   51e110dde99199910f26a02e55401673
#
_cell.length_a   1.000
_cell.length_b   1.000
_cell.length_c   1.000
_cell.angle_alpha   90.00
_cell.angle_beta   90.00
_cell.angle_gamma   90.00
#
_symmetry.space_group_name_H-M   'P 1'
#
loop_
_entity.id
_entity.type
_entity.pdbx_description
1 polymer ?
#
loop_
_entity_poly.entity_id
_entity_poly.type
_entity_poly.pdbx_seq_one_letter_code
_entity_poly.pdbx_strand_id
1 'polypeptide(L)'
;MNPLLRGLGGARASTVARAAHERLPTMSAMAEPLIMSVRGHRPDLHAESWVAPNAAVIGQVRLASRVSVWYSATLRAEAEWIDVGAGSNIQDGSTVHVDPGFPARIGAGVTVGHNAVLHGCTVEDGSLIGMGAIVLNGAVIGAGSIVAAGAVVPQGMVVPPRSLVAGVPAKVRRELSDAELDGNRANAAVYEHLIDLHRDPE
;
A
#
# COMPACT_ATOMS: atom_id res chain seq x y z
N MET A 1 -22.50 27.46 -70.81
CA MET A 1 -21.27 26.85 -71.33
C MET A 1 -20.09 27.54 -70.62
N ASN A 2 -19.48 26.89 -69.67
CA ASN A 2 -18.35 27.46 -68.98
C ASN A 2 -17.18 26.45 -68.99
N PRO A 3 -16.10 26.74 -69.68
CA PRO A 3 -14.97 25.84 -69.87
C PRO A 3 -13.86 26.26 -68.90
N LEU A 4 -13.83 25.70 -67.66
CA LEU A 4 -12.70 25.81 -66.79
C LEU A 4 -12.68 24.64 -65.81
N LEU A 5 -12.21 23.49 -66.27
CA LEU A 5 -11.63 22.44 -65.35
C LEU A 5 -10.66 21.59 -66.17
N ARG A 6 -9.46 22.10 -66.35
CA ARG A 6 -8.30 21.25 -66.68
C ARG A 6 -7.17 21.52 -65.69
N GLY A 7 -6.74 20.46 -65.05
CA GLY A 7 -5.37 20.32 -64.56
C GLY A 7 -5.22 20.62 -63.10
N LEU A 8 -5.07 19.58 -62.34
CA LEU A 8 -3.97 19.48 -61.37
C LEU A 8 -3.77 17.99 -61.07
N GLY A 9 -2.76 17.46 -61.69
CA GLY A 9 -2.28 16.13 -61.48
C GLY A 9 -1.56 16.01 -60.14
N GLY A 10 -1.51 14.79 -59.62
CA GLY A 10 -0.42 14.28 -58.85
C GLY A 10 -0.27 14.84 -57.43
N ALA A 11 -1.20 14.56 -56.55
CA ALA A 11 -0.89 14.65 -55.10
C ALA A 11 -0.18 13.38 -54.66
N ARG A 12 1.04 13.57 -54.23
CA ARG A 12 1.98 12.59 -53.69
C ARG A 12 1.35 11.80 -52.54
N ALA A 13 1.50 10.48 -52.57
CA ALA A 13 1.27 9.63 -51.41
C ALA A 13 2.08 10.18 -50.24
N SER A 14 1.44 10.76 -49.28
CA SER A 14 2.08 11.17 -48.03
C SER A 14 2.55 9.91 -47.35
N THR A 15 3.85 9.79 -47.25
CA THR A 15 4.52 8.84 -46.37
C THR A 15 4.03 9.12 -44.97
N VAL A 16 3.09 8.33 -44.49
CA VAL A 16 2.76 8.29 -43.04
C VAL A 16 3.99 7.78 -42.39
N ALA A 17 4.70 8.69 -41.74
CA ALA A 17 5.86 8.37 -40.95
C ALA A 17 5.43 7.31 -39.94
N ARG A 18 6.05 6.13 -40.04
CA ARG A 18 5.96 5.04 -39.08
C ARG A 18 6.45 5.62 -37.78
N ALA A 19 5.53 6.00 -36.87
CA ALA A 19 5.90 6.40 -35.53
C ALA A 19 6.75 5.25 -34.95
N ALA A 20 7.97 5.56 -34.63
CA ALA A 20 8.85 4.64 -33.92
C ALA A 20 8.07 4.23 -32.66
N HIS A 21 7.82 2.95 -32.50
CA HIS A 21 7.38 2.40 -31.23
C HIS A 21 8.51 2.73 -30.24
N GLU A 22 8.38 3.84 -29.54
CA GLU A 22 9.18 4.08 -28.37
C GLU A 22 8.96 2.87 -27.48
N ARG A 23 10.00 2.11 -27.27
CA ARG A 23 9.96 1.01 -26.29
C ARG A 23 9.63 1.65 -24.94
N LEU A 24 8.53 1.23 -24.35
CA LEU A 24 8.26 1.57 -22.96
C LEU A 24 9.54 1.24 -22.15
N PRO A 25 9.93 2.11 -21.22
CA PRO A 25 11.10 1.83 -20.40
C PRO A 25 10.91 0.44 -19.76
N THR A 26 11.93 -0.41 -19.88
CA THR A 26 11.95 -1.68 -19.19
C THR A 26 11.88 -1.42 -17.68
N MET A 27 11.31 -2.33 -16.90
CA MET A 27 11.20 -2.22 -15.42
C MET A 27 12.54 -1.85 -14.75
N SER A 28 13.67 -2.13 -15.38
CA SER A 28 15.02 -1.70 -14.95
C SER A 28 15.22 -0.18 -14.97
N ALA A 29 14.32 0.59 -15.59
CA ALA A 29 14.35 2.06 -15.58
C ALA A 29 13.29 2.64 -14.63
N MET A 30 12.54 1.82 -13.89
CA MET A 30 11.64 2.30 -12.84
C MET A 30 12.46 2.82 -11.66
N ALA A 31 12.01 3.91 -11.08
CA ALA A 31 12.67 4.52 -9.92
C ALA A 31 12.79 3.50 -8.79
N GLU A 32 13.99 3.37 -8.21
CA GLU A 32 14.22 2.60 -6.98
C GLU A 32 13.30 3.12 -5.85
N PRO A 33 12.92 2.26 -4.90
CA PRO A 33 12.18 2.72 -3.73
C PRO A 33 12.98 3.77 -2.96
N LEU A 34 12.31 4.77 -2.40
CA LEU A 34 12.95 5.77 -1.56
C LEU A 34 13.21 5.20 -0.16
N ILE A 35 14.41 4.69 0.08
CA ILE A 35 14.86 4.23 1.41
C ILE A 35 15.76 5.30 2.01
N MET A 36 15.24 6.08 2.98
CA MET A 36 15.94 7.27 3.48
C MET A 36 16.16 7.25 4.99
N SER A 37 17.36 7.64 5.42
CA SER A 37 17.68 7.86 6.83
C SER A 37 17.19 9.23 7.29
N VAL A 38 16.62 9.30 8.49
CA VAL A 38 16.22 10.55 9.14
C VAL A 38 16.68 10.53 10.61
N ARG A 39 17.25 11.62 11.10
CA ARG A 39 17.77 11.76 12.48
C ARG A 39 18.72 10.62 12.90
N GLY A 40 19.52 10.10 11.98
CA GLY A 40 20.45 9.00 12.23
C GLY A 40 19.84 7.60 12.21
N HIS A 41 18.53 7.46 12.07
CA HIS A 41 17.85 6.19 11.93
C HIS A 41 17.67 5.83 10.45
N ARG A 42 18.13 4.65 10.07
CA ARG A 42 17.92 4.06 8.75
C ARG A 42 16.89 2.93 8.85
N PRO A 43 16.01 2.78 7.85
CA PRO A 43 15.12 1.62 7.80
C PRO A 43 15.88 0.29 7.86
N ASP A 44 15.38 -0.66 8.68
CA ASP A 44 15.84 -2.03 8.83
C ASP A 44 14.88 -2.95 8.06
N LEU A 45 15.33 -3.43 6.91
CA LEU A 45 14.54 -4.22 5.97
C LEU A 45 15.04 -5.65 5.94
N HIS A 46 14.20 -6.61 6.32
CA HIS A 46 14.54 -8.02 6.18
C HIS A 46 14.80 -8.37 4.71
N ALA A 47 15.74 -9.28 4.43
CA ALA A 47 16.14 -9.64 3.07
C ALA A 47 14.99 -10.18 2.19
N GLU A 48 13.97 -10.79 2.81
CA GLU A 48 12.78 -11.29 2.12
C GLU A 48 11.65 -10.26 2.02
N SER A 49 11.79 -9.07 2.63
CA SER A 49 10.81 -8.01 2.43
C SER A 49 10.92 -7.43 1.01
N TRP A 50 9.86 -6.83 0.55
CA TRP A 50 9.82 -6.20 -0.77
C TRP A 50 9.18 -4.80 -0.67
N VAL A 51 9.82 -3.84 -1.31
CA VAL A 51 9.34 -2.46 -1.41
C VAL A 51 9.23 -2.12 -2.88
N ALA A 52 8.03 -1.76 -3.32
CA ALA A 52 7.76 -1.41 -4.71
C ALA A 52 8.61 -0.22 -5.18
N PRO A 53 9.02 -0.18 -6.46
CA PRO A 53 9.48 1.05 -7.07
C PRO A 53 8.50 2.18 -6.79
N ASN A 54 8.98 3.39 -6.48
CA ASN A 54 8.20 4.57 -6.09
C ASN A 54 7.51 4.55 -4.71
N ALA A 55 7.63 3.49 -3.92
CA ALA A 55 7.25 3.54 -2.50
C ALA A 55 8.35 4.21 -1.66
N ALA A 56 7.99 4.74 -0.50
CA ALA A 56 8.92 5.43 0.39
C ALA A 56 8.94 4.80 1.79
N VAL A 57 10.15 4.47 2.28
CA VAL A 57 10.38 3.96 3.65
C VAL A 57 11.44 4.84 4.30
N ILE A 58 11.07 5.61 5.31
CA ILE A 58 11.84 6.75 5.80
C ILE A 58 11.99 6.69 7.31
N GLY A 59 13.22 6.78 7.83
CA GLY A 59 13.53 6.89 9.25
C GLY A 59 13.50 5.55 9.99
N GLN A 60 12.97 5.53 11.20
CA GLN A 60 13.00 4.37 12.12
C GLN A 60 11.90 3.36 11.78
N VAL A 61 11.99 2.72 10.64
CA VAL A 61 11.06 1.69 10.15
C VAL A 61 11.73 0.33 10.17
N ARG A 62 11.05 -0.70 10.70
CA ARG A 62 11.46 -2.08 10.60
C ARG A 62 10.42 -2.90 9.83
N LEU A 63 10.87 -3.61 8.80
CA LEU A 63 10.07 -4.57 8.04
C LEU A 63 10.58 -5.98 8.30
N ALA A 64 9.72 -6.85 8.81
CA ALA A 64 10.03 -8.26 9.03
C ALA A 64 10.03 -9.06 7.70
N SER A 65 10.27 -10.39 7.78
CA SER A 65 10.30 -11.24 6.59
C SER A 65 8.97 -11.21 5.84
N ARG A 66 9.03 -11.26 4.50
CA ARG A 66 7.90 -11.29 3.59
C ARG A 66 6.86 -10.15 3.79
N VAL A 67 7.30 -9.04 4.37
CA VAL A 67 6.52 -7.80 4.34
C VAL A 67 6.59 -7.21 2.93
N SER A 68 5.45 -6.73 2.42
CA SER A 68 5.39 -6.02 1.15
C SER A 68 4.84 -4.60 1.30
N VAL A 69 5.56 -3.63 0.73
CA VAL A 69 5.15 -2.23 0.65
C VAL A 69 4.92 -1.89 -0.82
N TRP A 70 3.68 -1.64 -1.17
CA TRP A 70 3.22 -1.53 -2.55
C TRP A 70 3.38 -0.12 -3.12
N TYR A 71 3.01 0.05 -4.38
CA TYR A 71 3.30 1.26 -5.15
C TYR A 71 2.73 2.52 -4.50
N SER A 72 3.54 3.58 -4.46
CA SER A 72 3.19 4.88 -3.86
C SER A 72 2.83 4.84 -2.37
N ALA A 73 3.02 3.73 -1.68
CA ALA A 73 2.86 3.69 -0.23
C ALA A 73 4.02 4.40 0.47
N THR A 74 3.73 5.04 1.61
CA THR A 74 4.70 5.80 2.39
C THR A 74 4.68 5.37 3.85
N LEU A 75 5.83 4.91 4.37
CA LEU A 75 6.07 4.67 5.78
C LEU A 75 7.11 5.69 6.26
N ARG A 76 6.71 6.63 7.15
CA ARG A 76 7.59 7.72 7.59
C ARG A 76 7.63 7.82 9.11
N ALA A 77 8.83 7.64 9.67
CA ALA A 77 9.07 7.46 11.10
C ALA A 77 10.24 8.35 11.59
N GLU A 78 9.99 9.65 11.76
CA GLU A 78 10.97 10.61 12.26
C GLU A 78 10.84 10.93 13.76
N ALA A 79 9.67 10.70 14.35
CA ALA A 79 9.38 11.03 15.75
C ALA A 79 9.37 9.81 16.67
N GLU A 80 8.87 8.71 16.16
CA GLU A 80 8.77 7.40 16.80
C GLU A 80 9.10 6.32 15.77
N TRP A 81 8.91 5.06 16.10
CA TRP A 81 9.20 3.93 15.21
C TRP A 81 7.93 3.35 14.58
N ILE A 82 8.12 2.74 13.40
CA ILE A 82 7.15 1.90 12.72
C ILE A 82 7.71 0.46 12.69
N ASP A 83 6.93 -0.51 13.14
CA ASP A 83 7.28 -1.94 13.11
C ASP A 83 6.20 -2.72 12.36
N VAL A 84 6.60 -3.47 11.34
CA VAL A 84 5.69 -4.25 10.49
C VAL A 84 6.06 -5.73 10.59
N GLY A 85 5.15 -6.54 11.12
CA GLY A 85 5.29 -7.96 11.34
C GLY A 85 5.26 -8.79 10.06
N ALA A 86 5.82 -10.01 10.15
CA ALA A 86 6.03 -10.89 9.01
C ALA A 86 4.75 -11.19 8.21
N GLY A 87 4.87 -11.28 6.88
CA GLY A 87 3.78 -11.61 5.96
C GLY A 87 2.70 -10.52 5.83
N SER A 88 2.94 -9.31 6.39
CA SER A 88 1.99 -8.20 6.27
C SER A 88 2.20 -7.42 4.98
N ASN A 89 1.12 -6.80 4.49
CA ASN A 89 1.16 -6.00 3.27
C ASN A 89 0.60 -4.60 3.48
N ILE A 90 1.30 -3.59 2.95
CA ILE A 90 0.88 -2.19 2.95
C ILE A 90 0.60 -1.82 1.50
N GLN A 91 -0.67 -1.77 1.14
CA GLN A 91 -1.10 -1.66 -0.25
C GLN A 91 -0.94 -0.25 -0.82
N ASP A 92 -1.14 -0.13 -2.11
CA ASP A 92 -0.85 1.06 -2.91
C ASP A 92 -1.46 2.33 -2.32
N GLY A 93 -0.67 3.40 -2.30
CA GLY A 93 -1.08 4.71 -1.81
C GLY A 93 -1.31 4.82 -0.31
N SER A 94 -1.11 3.76 0.47
CA SER A 94 -1.32 3.78 1.92
C SER A 94 -0.23 4.56 2.63
N THR A 95 -0.59 5.21 3.74
CA THR A 95 0.35 5.99 4.56
C THR A 95 0.40 5.44 5.97
N VAL A 96 1.61 5.18 6.48
CA VAL A 96 1.87 4.88 7.88
C VAL A 96 2.76 5.99 8.45
N HIS A 97 2.29 6.65 9.49
CA HIS A 97 3.01 7.75 10.13
C HIS A 97 2.90 7.68 11.66
N VAL A 98 3.72 8.46 12.33
CA VAL A 98 3.87 8.45 13.80
C VAL A 98 3.95 9.87 14.35
N ASP A 99 3.48 10.04 15.59
CA ASP A 99 3.69 11.26 16.38
C ASP A 99 4.51 10.95 17.64
N PRO A 100 5.13 11.94 18.28
CA PRO A 100 5.80 11.73 19.58
C PRO A 100 4.90 11.03 20.60
N GLY A 101 5.35 9.89 21.12
CA GLY A 101 4.59 9.06 22.05
C GLY A 101 3.54 8.14 21.41
N PHE A 102 3.43 8.15 20.09
CA PHE A 102 2.51 7.30 19.33
C PHE A 102 3.25 6.55 18.22
N PRO A 103 3.98 5.47 18.55
CA PRO A 103 4.57 4.59 17.55
C PRO A 103 3.48 3.83 16.77
N ALA A 104 3.82 3.33 15.59
CA ALA A 104 2.94 2.48 14.81
C ALA A 104 3.42 1.03 14.86
N ARG A 105 2.57 0.13 15.34
CA ARG A 105 2.81 -1.31 15.34
C ARG A 105 1.80 -2.01 14.46
N ILE A 106 2.28 -2.74 13.46
CA ILE A 106 1.48 -3.58 12.58
C ILE A 106 1.95 -5.02 12.81
N GLY A 107 1.07 -5.88 13.27
CA GLY A 107 1.34 -7.28 13.59
C GLY A 107 1.69 -8.12 12.36
N ALA A 108 1.77 -9.44 12.54
CA ALA A 108 2.03 -10.38 11.46
C ALA A 108 0.75 -10.72 10.68
N GLY A 109 0.87 -10.99 9.38
CA GLY A 109 -0.24 -11.37 8.51
C GLY A 109 -1.34 -10.31 8.40
N VAL A 110 -1.01 -9.03 8.59
CA VAL A 110 -1.96 -7.91 8.50
C VAL A 110 -2.05 -7.43 7.06
N THR A 111 -3.28 -7.21 6.60
CA THR A 111 -3.54 -6.54 5.32
C THR A 111 -3.93 -5.09 5.57
N VAL A 112 -3.17 -4.14 5.01
CA VAL A 112 -3.53 -2.72 4.97
C VAL A 112 -3.95 -2.37 3.55
N GLY A 113 -5.25 -2.19 3.33
CA GLY A 113 -5.87 -1.95 2.04
C GLY A 113 -5.49 -0.60 1.42
N HIS A 114 -5.63 -0.52 0.10
CA HIS A 114 -5.24 0.65 -0.70
C HIS A 114 -5.71 1.99 -0.11
N ASN A 115 -4.86 3.00 -0.14
CA ASN A 115 -5.13 4.36 0.36
C ASN A 115 -5.55 4.44 1.83
N ALA A 116 -5.27 3.44 2.66
CA ALA A 116 -5.51 3.52 4.10
C ALA A 116 -4.48 4.42 4.78
N VAL A 117 -4.86 5.03 5.91
CA VAL A 117 -3.98 5.84 6.75
C VAL A 117 -3.90 5.22 8.14
N LEU A 118 -2.71 4.82 8.55
CA LEU A 118 -2.40 4.35 9.90
C LEU A 118 -1.50 5.39 10.57
N HIS A 119 -1.99 5.98 11.65
CA HIS A 119 -1.28 7.06 12.32
C HIS A 119 -1.10 6.74 13.80
N GLY A 120 0.13 6.41 14.22
CA GLY A 120 0.48 6.18 15.63
C GLY A 120 -0.40 5.13 16.33
N CYS A 121 -0.74 4.04 15.67
CA CYS A 121 -1.71 3.04 16.15
C CYS A 121 -1.11 1.63 16.22
N THR A 122 -1.82 0.73 16.88
CA THR A 122 -1.52 -0.70 16.92
C THR A 122 -2.57 -1.48 16.13
N VAL A 123 -2.11 -2.31 15.20
CA VAL A 123 -2.95 -3.29 14.49
C VAL A 123 -2.39 -4.67 14.82
N GLU A 124 -3.14 -5.48 15.54
CA GLU A 124 -2.71 -6.82 15.94
C GLU A 124 -2.83 -7.84 14.81
N ASP A 125 -2.19 -9.00 15.01
CA ASP A 125 -1.99 -10.05 14.00
C ASP A 125 -3.26 -10.45 13.26
N GLY A 126 -3.13 -10.74 11.97
CA GLY A 126 -4.19 -11.28 11.12
C GLY A 126 -5.38 -10.34 10.87
N SER A 127 -5.25 -9.07 11.22
CA SER A 127 -6.29 -8.06 11.00
C SER A 127 -6.29 -7.53 9.58
N LEU A 128 -7.44 -7.00 9.14
CA LEU A 128 -7.59 -6.36 7.84
C LEU A 128 -8.07 -4.91 8.03
N ILE A 129 -7.31 -3.98 7.50
CA ILE A 129 -7.68 -2.57 7.39
C ILE A 129 -8.19 -2.35 5.97
N GLY A 130 -9.48 -2.03 5.83
CA GLY A 130 -10.13 -1.83 4.54
C GLY A 130 -9.63 -0.60 3.79
N MET A 131 -9.80 -0.60 2.47
CA MET A 131 -9.39 0.48 1.57
C MET A 131 -9.90 1.84 2.04
N GLY A 132 -9.01 2.85 2.08
CA GLY A 132 -9.36 4.20 2.49
C GLY A 132 -9.73 4.39 3.97
N ALA A 133 -9.59 3.37 4.81
CA ALA A 133 -9.82 3.51 6.25
C ALA A 133 -8.74 4.35 6.92
N ILE A 134 -9.10 5.04 8.00
CA ILE A 134 -8.20 5.88 8.78
C ILE A 134 -8.19 5.37 10.23
N VAL A 135 -7.01 5.08 10.77
CA VAL A 135 -6.82 4.66 12.16
C VAL A 135 -5.93 5.66 12.86
N LEU A 136 -6.44 6.34 13.90
CA LEU A 136 -5.80 7.46 14.55
C LEU A 136 -4.93 7.05 15.75
N ASN A 137 -4.15 8.01 16.28
CA ASN A 137 -3.18 7.83 17.36
C ASN A 137 -3.71 7.03 18.55
N GLY A 138 -2.92 6.09 19.01
CA GLY A 138 -3.24 5.28 20.18
C GLY A 138 -4.41 4.31 20.02
N ALA A 139 -5.03 4.24 18.84
CA ALA A 139 -6.04 3.22 18.57
C ALA A 139 -5.40 1.84 18.53
N VAL A 140 -6.13 0.84 19.03
CA VAL A 140 -5.72 -0.58 19.04
C VAL A 140 -6.77 -1.39 18.30
N ILE A 141 -6.37 -2.03 17.22
CA ILE A 141 -7.22 -2.97 16.46
C ILE A 141 -6.83 -4.37 16.92
N GLY A 142 -7.72 -5.03 17.67
CA GLY A 142 -7.48 -6.37 18.20
C GLY A 142 -7.37 -7.42 17.11
N ALA A 143 -6.63 -8.49 17.41
CA ALA A 143 -6.23 -9.53 16.46
C ALA A 143 -7.41 -10.10 15.64
N GLY A 144 -7.17 -10.35 14.36
CA GLY A 144 -8.14 -10.91 13.43
C GLY A 144 -9.35 -10.02 13.15
N SER A 145 -9.30 -8.71 13.49
CA SER A 145 -10.41 -7.80 13.26
C SER A 145 -10.42 -7.25 11.83
N ILE A 146 -11.57 -6.77 11.39
CA ILE A 146 -11.76 -6.06 10.12
C ILE A 146 -12.21 -4.63 10.41
N VAL A 147 -11.42 -3.66 9.96
CA VAL A 147 -11.85 -2.27 9.81
C VAL A 147 -12.39 -2.11 8.39
N ALA A 148 -13.67 -1.81 8.26
CA ALA A 148 -14.34 -1.68 6.97
C ALA A 148 -13.76 -0.53 6.13
N ALA A 149 -13.86 -0.65 4.82
CA ALA A 149 -13.41 0.39 3.89
C ALA A 149 -14.02 1.76 4.23
N GLY A 150 -13.20 2.82 4.18
CA GLY A 150 -13.61 4.20 4.48
C GLY A 150 -13.98 4.47 5.94
N ALA A 151 -13.79 3.54 6.87
CA ALA A 151 -14.06 3.79 8.28
C ALA A 151 -13.01 4.71 8.91
N VAL A 152 -13.41 5.53 9.90
CA VAL A 152 -12.50 6.37 10.67
C VAL A 152 -12.51 5.93 12.12
N VAL A 153 -11.44 5.22 12.53
CA VAL A 153 -11.25 4.75 13.90
C VAL A 153 -10.69 5.88 14.76
N PRO A 154 -11.44 6.35 15.77
CA PRO A 154 -11.02 7.48 16.60
C PRO A 154 -9.75 7.20 17.41
N GLN A 155 -9.06 8.28 17.78
CA GLN A 155 -7.91 8.26 18.66
C GLN A 155 -8.22 7.49 19.96
N GLY A 156 -7.30 6.61 20.35
CA GLY A 156 -7.39 5.83 21.59
C GLY A 156 -8.50 4.78 21.63
N MET A 157 -9.20 4.54 20.53
CA MET A 157 -10.23 3.50 20.48
C MET A 157 -9.58 2.12 20.59
N VAL A 158 -10.09 1.29 21.52
CA VAL A 158 -9.68 -0.11 21.64
C VAL A 158 -10.77 -1.00 21.04
N VAL A 159 -10.42 -1.70 19.97
CA VAL A 159 -11.28 -2.67 19.28
C VAL A 159 -10.97 -4.06 19.82
N PRO A 160 -11.95 -4.82 20.34
CA PRO A 160 -11.74 -6.20 20.75
C PRO A 160 -11.28 -7.07 19.57
N PRO A 161 -10.53 -8.16 19.82
CA PRO A 161 -10.22 -9.14 18.78
C PRO A 161 -11.45 -9.65 18.03
N ARG A 162 -11.27 -10.10 16.79
CA ARG A 162 -12.31 -10.73 15.95
C ARG A 162 -13.54 -9.83 15.72
N SER A 163 -13.36 -8.52 15.64
CA SER A 163 -14.44 -7.55 15.51
C SER A 163 -14.54 -6.95 14.11
N LEU A 164 -15.78 -6.77 13.63
CA LEU A 164 -16.06 -5.87 12.50
C LEU A 164 -16.26 -4.45 13.03
N VAL A 165 -15.47 -3.52 12.52
CA VAL A 165 -15.53 -2.09 12.84
C VAL A 165 -15.90 -1.29 11.59
N ALA A 166 -16.89 -0.40 11.67
CA ALA A 166 -17.35 0.36 10.50
C ALA A 166 -17.97 1.70 10.86
N GLY A 167 -17.85 2.67 9.95
CA GLY A 167 -18.50 3.98 10.00
C GLY A 167 -17.56 5.14 10.28
N VAL A 168 -18.12 6.35 10.29
CA VAL A 168 -17.44 7.63 10.58
C VAL A 168 -18.29 8.40 11.62
N PRO A 169 -17.89 8.45 12.90
CA PRO A 169 -16.79 7.70 13.51
C PRO A 169 -17.09 6.18 13.54
N ALA A 170 -16.03 5.38 13.53
CA ALA A 170 -16.13 3.94 13.54
C ALA A 170 -16.67 3.40 14.87
N LYS A 171 -17.44 2.32 14.79
CA LYS A 171 -17.96 1.58 15.96
C LYS A 171 -17.82 0.09 15.71
N VAL A 172 -17.61 -0.68 16.77
CA VAL A 172 -17.72 -2.14 16.71
C VAL A 172 -19.17 -2.49 16.35
N ARG A 173 -19.33 -3.31 15.31
CA ARG A 173 -20.64 -3.71 14.78
C ARG A 173 -21.06 -5.09 15.24
N ARG A 174 -20.13 -6.03 15.20
CA ARG A 174 -20.34 -7.44 15.57
C ARG A 174 -19.01 -8.17 15.68
N GLU A 175 -19.07 -9.37 16.20
CA GLU A 175 -17.97 -10.33 16.10
C GLU A 175 -17.90 -10.90 14.67
N LEU A 176 -16.70 -11.32 14.25
CA LEU A 176 -16.45 -11.97 12.97
C LEU A 176 -16.63 -13.48 13.08
N SER A 177 -17.13 -14.08 12.01
CA SER A 177 -17.17 -15.53 11.84
C SER A 177 -15.79 -16.11 11.53
N ASP A 178 -15.61 -17.42 11.74
CA ASP A 178 -14.36 -18.11 11.37
C ASP A 178 -14.07 -18.01 9.87
N ALA A 179 -15.10 -18.04 9.02
CA ALA A 179 -14.95 -17.87 7.58
C ALA A 179 -14.39 -16.48 7.20
N GLU A 180 -14.73 -15.41 7.93
CA GLU A 180 -14.16 -14.07 7.72
C GLU A 180 -12.70 -14.00 8.18
N LEU A 181 -12.36 -14.68 9.27
CA LEU A 181 -10.95 -14.81 9.71
C LEU A 181 -10.10 -15.58 8.69
N ASP A 182 -10.63 -16.67 8.14
CA ASP A 182 -9.96 -17.42 7.08
C ASP A 182 -9.80 -16.54 5.81
N GLY A 183 -10.79 -15.71 5.51
CA GLY A 183 -10.71 -14.71 4.45
C GLY A 183 -9.58 -13.71 4.64
N ASN A 184 -9.37 -13.20 5.86
CA ASN A 184 -8.25 -12.31 6.17
C ASN A 184 -6.90 -13.00 5.92
N ARG A 185 -6.75 -14.25 6.41
CA ARG A 185 -5.53 -15.04 6.22
C ARG A 185 -5.25 -15.29 4.74
N ALA A 186 -6.29 -15.69 3.99
CA ALA A 186 -6.18 -15.92 2.55
C ALA A 186 -5.76 -14.64 1.81
N ASN A 187 -6.30 -13.48 2.19
CA ASN A 187 -5.92 -12.20 1.60
C ASN A 187 -4.43 -11.89 1.83
N ALA A 188 -3.92 -12.03 3.06
CA ALA A 188 -2.51 -11.81 3.35
C ALA A 188 -1.61 -12.77 2.53
N ALA A 189 -1.97 -14.05 2.44
CA ALA A 189 -1.21 -15.05 1.68
C ALA A 189 -1.16 -14.74 0.16
N VAL A 190 -2.22 -14.17 -0.41
CA VAL A 190 -2.20 -13.69 -1.81
C VAL A 190 -1.11 -12.65 -2.00
N TYR A 191 -0.99 -11.68 -1.11
CA TYR A 191 0.02 -10.62 -1.21
C TYR A 191 1.45 -11.14 -1.01
N GLU A 192 1.64 -12.18 -0.19
CA GLU A 192 2.94 -12.85 -0.10
C GLU A 192 3.35 -13.50 -1.44
N HIS A 193 2.40 -14.12 -2.15
CA HIS A 193 2.67 -14.69 -3.48
C HIS A 193 2.94 -13.60 -4.54
N LEU A 194 2.22 -12.47 -4.47
CA LEU A 194 2.41 -11.36 -5.40
C LEU A 194 3.81 -10.72 -5.30
N ILE A 195 4.48 -10.78 -4.14
CA ILE A 195 5.87 -10.32 -4.01
C ILE A 195 6.76 -10.95 -5.08
N ASP A 196 6.64 -12.27 -5.27
CA ASP A 196 7.52 -13.01 -6.16
C ASP A 196 7.28 -12.61 -7.63
N LEU A 197 6.02 -12.34 -8.00
CA LEU A 197 5.65 -11.86 -9.34
C LEU A 197 6.15 -10.43 -9.63
N HIS A 198 6.18 -9.55 -8.61
CA HIS A 198 6.59 -8.16 -8.79
C HIS A 198 8.08 -7.94 -8.56
N ARG A 199 8.77 -8.87 -7.93
CA ARG A 199 10.23 -8.81 -7.74
C ARG A 199 10.98 -9.08 -9.02
N ASP A 200 10.54 -10.08 -9.79
CA ASP A 200 11.16 -10.53 -11.04
C ASP A 200 10.11 -10.52 -12.16
N PRO A 201 9.67 -9.34 -12.62
CA PRO A 201 8.72 -9.25 -13.73
C PRO A 201 9.38 -9.71 -15.03
N GLU A 202 8.70 -10.57 -15.80
CA GLU A 202 9.13 -11.07 -17.11
C GLU A 202 9.35 -9.96 -18.16
#